data_a748213fff77ca1c921ae5a795b4e18d
#
_entry.id   a748213fff77ca1c921ae5a795b4e18d
#
_cell.length_a   1.000
_cell.length_b   1.000
_cell.length_c   1.000
_cell.angle_alpha   90.00
_cell.angle_beta   90.00
_cell.angle_gamma   90.00
#
_symmetry.space_group_name_H-M   'P 1'
#
loop_
_entity.id
_entity.type
_entity.pdbx_description
1 polymer ?
#
loop_
_entity_poly.entity_id
_entity_poly.type
_entity_poly.pdbx_seq_one_letter_code
_entity_poly.pdbx_strand_id
1 'polypeptide(L)'
;MKKQELLTDNCIWLRGQAAMVEGAIELPNGLPEMQSVLDVSALAEAQNTDLLEGRIVVSGTVSFMILYLDKMGEPVSFDARCDFKHSIPNSDAAPGMNALSRVRTGEISCQPQGSRSAAMRCEIKLDVFAWQSVQNEILDPNMLEDGLEARVQTKKLTRLISGRSAKSFVRSEVRISQNMPPAQNLSLIHI
;
A
#
# COMPACT_ATOMS: atom_id res chain seq x y z
N MET A 1 -34.08 -34.51 -2.60
CA MET A 1 -32.68 -34.34 -3.04
C MET A 1 -31.85 -33.94 -1.83
N LYS A 2 -30.77 -34.65 -1.51
CA LYS A 2 -29.89 -34.30 -0.40
C LYS A 2 -28.81 -33.33 -0.89
N LYS A 3 -28.63 -32.24 -0.17
CA LYS A 3 -27.62 -31.22 -0.46
C LYS A 3 -26.41 -31.48 0.42
N GLN A 4 -25.24 -31.24 -0.13
CA GLN A 4 -23.96 -31.26 0.57
C GLN A 4 -23.38 -29.87 0.62
N GLU A 5 -22.88 -29.48 1.76
CA GLU A 5 -22.23 -28.16 1.95
C GLU A 5 -20.77 -28.23 1.47
N LEU A 6 -20.38 -27.25 0.66
CA LEU A 6 -19.03 -27.09 0.16
C LEU A 6 -18.52 -25.70 0.53
N LEU A 7 -17.41 -25.64 1.26
CA LEU A 7 -16.70 -24.41 1.56
C LEU A 7 -15.73 -24.08 0.41
N THR A 8 -15.90 -22.91 -0.18
CA THR A 8 -15.01 -22.36 -1.22
C THR A 8 -14.48 -20.99 -0.78
N ASP A 9 -13.36 -20.57 -1.33
CA ASP A 9 -12.82 -19.25 -1.06
C ASP A 9 -12.96 -18.37 -2.30
N ASN A 10 -13.59 -17.20 -2.12
CA ASN A 10 -13.58 -16.14 -3.10
C ASN A 10 -12.35 -15.25 -2.84
N CYS A 11 -11.48 -15.10 -3.84
CA CYS A 11 -10.23 -14.38 -3.72
C CYS A 11 -10.10 -13.30 -4.80
N ILE A 12 -9.68 -12.11 -4.40
CA ILE A 12 -9.38 -10.98 -5.29
C ILE A 12 -7.89 -10.70 -5.21
N TRP A 13 -7.23 -10.66 -6.37
CA TRP A 13 -5.82 -10.28 -6.51
C TRP A 13 -5.69 -9.08 -7.41
N LEU A 14 -5.29 -7.94 -6.85
CA LEU A 14 -4.97 -6.73 -7.59
C LEU A 14 -3.49 -6.43 -7.41
N ARG A 15 -2.78 -6.18 -8.51
CA ARG A 15 -1.35 -5.88 -8.49
C ARG A 15 -1.05 -4.61 -9.25
N GLY A 16 -0.17 -3.78 -8.69
CA GLY A 16 0.37 -2.60 -9.36
C GLY A 16 -0.69 -1.55 -9.70
N GLN A 17 -1.76 -1.44 -8.90
CA GLN A 17 -2.75 -0.37 -9.08
C GLN A 17 -2.09 0.96 -8.78
N ALA A 18 -1.90 1.78 -9.81
CA ALA A 18 -1.23 3.07 -9.69
C ALA A 18 -2.20 4.15 -9.19
N ALA A 19 -1.73 4.98 -8.27
CA ALA A 19 -2.41 6.18 -7.82
C ALA A 19 -1.40 7.30 -7.62
N MET A 20 -1.84 8.55 -7.78
CA MET A 20 -1.03 9.72 -7.53
C MET A 20 -1.43 10.33 -6.18
N VAL A 21 -0.46 10.55 -5.32
CA VAL A 21 -0.60 11.29 -4.08
C VAL A 21 0.01 12.67 -4.30
N GLU A 22 -0.80 13.70 -4.16
CA GLU A 22 -0.39 15.09 -4.34
C GLU A 22 -0.68 15.86 -3.06
N GLY A 23 0.21 16.77 -2.70
CA GLY A 23 0.02 17.63 -1.54
C GLY A 23 0.91 18.86 -1.61
N ALA A 24 0.49 19.91 -0.92
CA ALA A 24 1.33 21.07 -0.63
C ALA A 24 1.87 20.91 0.78
N ILE A 25 3.17 21.16 0.93
CA ILE A 25 3.83 21.14 2.23
C ILE A 25 4.34 22.55 2.54
N GLU A 26 4.32 22.90 3.81
CA GLU A 26 4.89 24.12 4.34
C GLU A 26 6.08 23.81 5.23
N LEU A 27 7.13 24.60 5.11
CA LEU A 27 8.29 24.51 6.00
C LEU A 27 7.86 24.76 7.45
N PRO A 28 8.23 23.88 8.38
CA PRO A 28 8.02 24.11 9.81
C PRO A 28 8.58 25.44 10.28
N ASN A 29 7.92 26.05 11.27
CA ASN A 29 8.43 27.27 11.89
C ASN A 29 9.82 27.01 12.49
N GLY A 30 10.74 27.94 12.24
CA GLY A 30 12.13 27.85 12.73
C GLY A 30 13.13 27.26 11.72
N LEU A 31 12.68 26.64 10.62
CA LEU A 31 13.57 26.27 9.54
C LEU A 31 13.83 27.47 8.59
N PRO A 32 15.06 27.58 8.03
CA PRO A 32 15.40 28.62 7.09
C PRO A 32 14.64 28.45 5.77
N GLU A 33 14.48 29.56 5.05
CA GLU A 33 13.78 29.55 3.77
C GLU A 33 14.51 28.70 2.72
N MET A 34 13.72 27.99 1.92
CA MET A 34 14.19 27.12 0.85
C MET A 34 14.60 27.93 -0.36
N GLN A 35 15.82 27.69 -0.87
CA GLN A 35 16.30 28.22 -2.14
C GLN A 35 16.13 27.22 -3.27
N SER A 36 16.54 25.96 -3.04
CA SER A 36 16.44 24.88 -4.02
C SER A 36 16.33 23.52 -3.34
N VAL A 37 15.56 22.60 -3.91
CA VAL A 37 15.49 21.22 -3.46
C VAL A 37 16.66 20.45 -4.07
N LEU A 38 17.41 19.74 -3.23
CA LEU A 38 18.52 18.89 -3.63
C LEU A 38 18.06 17.44 -3.88
N ASP A 39 17.27 16.91 -2.95
CA ASP A 39 16.80 15.53 -3.00
C ASP A 39 15.46 15.38 -2.28
N VAL A 40 14.68 14.38 -2.70
CA VAL A 40 13.46 13.99 -2.04
C VAL A 40 13.32 12.47 -2.06
N SER A 41 13.05 11.90 -0.91
CA SER A 41 12.71 10.50 -0.78
C SER A 41 11.33 10.34 -0.14
N ALA A 42 10.66 9.22 -0.41
CA ALA A 42 9.34 8.96 0.15
C ALA A 42 9.19 7.50 0.56
N LEU A 43 8.44 7.29 1.62
CA LEU A 43 7.98 5.98 2.09
C LEU A 43 6.47 6.00 2.22
N ALA A 44 5.79 5.10 1.50
CA ALA A 44 4.35 4.95 1.58
C ALA A 44 3.98 3.77 2.49
N GLU A 45 2.98 3.96 3.34
CA GLU A 45 2.44 2.94 4.21
C GLU A 45 0.92 2.87 4.08
N ALA A 46 0.39 1.66 3.79
CA ALA A 46 -1.04 1.40 3.90
C ALA A 46 -1.40 1.19 5.38
N GLN A 47 -2.42 1.89 5.84
CA GLN A 47 -2.91 1.82 7.22
C GLN A 47 -4.20 1.03 7.30
N ASN A 48 -5.10 1.22 6.32
CA ASN A 48 -6.38 0.54 6.29
C ASN A 48 -6.75 0.10 4.87
N THR A 49 -7.53 -0.98 4.79
CA THR A 49 -8.10 -1.50 3.54
C THR A 49 -9.54 -1.91 3.80
N ASP A 50 -10.46 -1.09 3.32
CA ASP A 50 -11.90 -1.31 3.46
C ASP A 50 -12.45 -1.95 2.19
N LEU A 51 -13.17 -3.05 2.36
CA LEU A 51 -13.94 -3.68 1.29
C LEU A 51 -15.39 -3.24 1.39
N LEU A 52 -15.84 -2.59 0.34
CA LEU A 52 -17.20 -2.12 0.16
C LEU A 52 -17.83 -2.83 -1.03
N GLU A 53 -19.14 -2.75 -1.17
CA GLU A 53 -19.83 -3.29 -2.35
C GLU A 53 -19.27 -2.66 -3.63
N GLY A 54 -18.71 -3.50 -4.51
CA GLY A 54 -18.18 -3.09 -5.81
C GLY A 54 -16.89 -2.29 -5.80
N ARG A 55 -16.20 -2.13 -4.67
CA ARG A 55 -14.94 -1.38 -4.59
C ARG A 55 -14.10 -1.70 -3.37
N ILE A 56 -12.80 -1.51 -3.52
CA ILE A 56 -11.81 -1.61 -2.44
C ILE A 56 -11.24 -0.22 -2.20
N VAL A 57 -11.19 0.21 -0.94
CA VAL A 57 -10.64 1.51 -0.54
C VAL A 57 -9.39 1.28 0.30
N VAL A 58 -8.25 1.74 -0.20
CA VAL A 58 -6.98 1.70 0.54
C VAL A 58 -6.65 3.11 1.01
N SER A 59 -6.37 3.25 2.29
CA SER A 59 -5.92 4.51 2.90
C SER A 59 -4.60 4.33 3.63
N GLY A 60 -3.84 5.41 3.69
CA GLY A 60 -2.53 5.40 4.33
C GLY A 60 -1.83 6.74 4.25
N THR A 61 -0.54 6.75 4.48
CA THR A 61 0.28 7.96 4.54
C THR A 61 1.53 7.77 3.68
N VAL A 62 1.93 8.82 2.99
CA VAL A 62 3.25 8.97 2.36
C VAL A 62 4.07 9.92 3.22
N SER A 63 5.17 9.43 3.78
CA SER A 63 6.15 10.22 4.50
C SER A 63 7.26 10.62 3.54
N PHE A 64 7.54 11.91 3.44
CA PHE A 64 8.60 12.47 2.60
C PHE A 64 9.74 12.94 3.48
N MET A 65 10.97 12.73 3.06
CA MET A 65 12.13 13.44 3.55
C MET A 65 12.65 14.33 2.42
N ILE A 66 12.79 15.60 2.71
CA ILE A 66 13.20 16.63 1.75
C ILE A 66 14.53 17.20 2.22
N LEU A 67 15.51 17.19 1.33
CA LEU A 67 16.80 17.86 1.49
C LEU A 67 16.84 19.08 0.57
N TYR A 68 17.10 20.27 1.11
CA TYR A 68 17.14 21.50 0.35
C TYR A 68 18.33 22.38 0.76
N LEU A 69 18.70 23.33 -0.08
CA LEU A 69 19.62 24.42 0.27
C LEU A 69 18.81 25.62 0.75
N ASP A 70 19.27 26.21 1.83
CA ASP A 70 18.77 27.49 2.29
C ASP A 70 19.38 28.66 1.47
N LYS A 71 18.99 29.89 1.79
CA LYS A 71 19.52 31.10 1.12
C LYS A 71 21.02 31.35 1.34
N MET A 72 21.62 30.71 2.34
CA MET A 72 23.06 30.78 2.61
C MET A 72 23.83 29.66 1.92
N GLY A 73 23.13 28.75 1.24
CA GLY A 73 23.71 27.59 0.59
C GLY A 73 23.95 26.40 1.54
N GLU A 74 23.42 26.46 2.77
CA GLU A 74 23.57 25.39 3.74
C GLU A 74 22.48 24.30 3.52
N PRO A 75 22.86 23.00 3.59
CA PRO A 75 21.91 21.92 3.44
C PRO A 75 21.04 21.73 4.69
N VAL A 76 19.74 21.70 4.49
CA VAL A 76 18.73 21.49 5.54
C VAL A 76 17.79 20.39 5.13
N SER A 77 17.39 19.52 6.09
CA SER A 77 16.41 18.48 5.85
C SER A 77 15.21 18.59 6.78
N PHE A 78 14.06 18.16 6.32
CA PHE A 78 12.86 18.03 7.14
C PHE A 78 11.94 16.93 6.60
N ASP A 79 11.06 16.45 7.49
CA ASP A 79 10.06 15.45 7.18
C ASP A 79 8.69 16.08 6.96
N ALA A 80 7.96 15.58 5.96
CA ALA A 80 6.58 15.95 5.68
C ALA A 80 5.73 14.71 5.47
N ARG A 81 4.39 14.85 5.60
CA ARG A 81 3.46 13.74 5.42
C ARG A 81 2.26 14.18 4.61
N CYS A 82 1.81 13.27 3.71
CA CYS A 82 0.57 13.40 2.97
C CYS A 82 -0.24 12.13 3.14
N ASP A 83 -1.49 12.26 3.56
CA ASP A 83 -2.41 11.14 3.63
C ASP A 83 -3.00 10.86 2.26
N PHE A 84 -3.27 9.60 1.99
CA PHE A 84 -3.96 9.20 0.77
C PHE A 84 -5.15 8.30 1.05
N LYS A 85 -6.13 8.36 0.16
CA LYS A 85 -7.26 7.45 0.11
C LYS A 85 -7.57 7.16 -1.35
N HIS A 86 -7.38 5.91 -1.76
CA HIS A 86 -7.57 5.47 -3.13
C HIS A 86 -8.65 4.42 -3.22
N SER A 87 -9.60 4.60 -4.16
CA SER A 87 -10.70 3.68 -4.41
C SER A 87 -10.46 2.92 -5.69
N ILE A 88 -10.47 1.59 -5.61
CA ILE A 88 -10.25 0.67 -6.73
C ILE A 88 -11.59 -0.02 -7.02
N PRO A 89 -12.24 0.23 -8.17
CA PRO A 89 -13.45 -0.47 -8.57
C PRO A 89 -13.17 -1.97 -8.76
N ASN A 90 -14.01 -2.82 -8.17
CA ASN A 90 -13.95 -4.26 -8.34
C ASN A 90 -15.30 -4.89 -7.98
N SER A 91 -15.96 -5.50 -8.96
CA SER A 91 -17.30 -6.07 -8.80
C SER A 91 -17.40 -7.21 -7.80
N ASP A 92 -16.27 -7.89 -7.55
CA ASP A 92 -16.22 -9.04 -6.64
C ASP A 92 -15.94 -8.62 -5.19
N ALA A 93 -15.67 -7.34 -4.95
CA ALA A 93 -15.47 -6.81 -3.63
C ALA A 93 -16.79 -6.70 -2.88
N ALA A 94 -16.82 -7.27 -1.67
CA ALA A 94 -17.97 -7.25 -0.79
C ALA A 94 -17.59 -6.94 0.66
N PRO A 95 -18.47 -6.31 1.44
CA PRO A 95 -18.25 -6.10 2.86
C PRO A 95 -18.02 -7.41 3.61
N GLY A 96 -17.11 -7.39 4.59
CA GLY A 96 -16.78 -8.56 5.42
C GLY A 96 -15.69 -9.48 4.87
N MET A 97 -15.18 -9.25 3.66
CA MET A 97 -13.97 -9.91 3.18
C MET A 97 -12.75 -9.47 4.00
N ASN A 98 -11.82 -10.39 4.23
CA ASN A 98 -10.51 -10.05 4.77
C ASN A 98 -9.63 -9.44 3.66
N ALA A 99 -8.71 -8.55 4.03
CA ALA A 99 -7.77 -7.98 3.07
C ALA A 99 -6.38 -7.80 3.65
N LEU A 100 -5.39 -7.90 2.76
CA LEU A 100 -4.02 -7.46 2.96
C LEU A 100 -3.66 -6.52 1.80
N SER A 101 -3.12 -5.36 2.12
CA SER A 101 -2.60 -4.44 1.13
C SER A 101 -1.11 -4.18 1.34
N ARG A 102 -0.43 -3.92 0.25
CA ARG A 102 0.95 -3.47 0.21
C ARG A 102 1.03 -2.26 -0.70
N VAL A 103 1.74 -1.24 -0.26
CA VAL A 103 2.01 -0.05 -1.05
C VAL A 103 3.51 0.08 -1.28
N ARG A 104 3.87 0.56 -2.46
CA ARG A 104 5.25 0.90 -2.86
C ARG A 104 5.23 2.28 -3.47
N THR A 105 6.28 3.05 -3.23
CA THR A 105 6.51 4.33 -3.88
C THR A 105 7.08 4.10 -5.29
N GLY A 106 6.61 4.91 -6.24
CA GLY A 106 7.14 5.01 -7.59
C GLY A 106 7.92 6.31 -7.78
N GLU A 107 7.57 7.07 -8.82
CA GLU A 107 8.18 8.36 -9.11
C GLU A 107 7.77 9.42 -8.07
N ILE A 108 8.75 10.23 -7.67
CA ILE A 108 8.56 11.29 -6.67
C ILE A 108 9.06 12.59 -7.27
N SER A 109 8.32 13.68 -7.05
CA SER A 109 8.76 15.03 -7.38
C SER A 109 8.40 16.02 -6.29
N CYS A 110 9.26 17.01 -6.12
CA CYS A 110 9.08 18.11 -5.20
C CYS A 110 9.39 19.42 -5.95
N GLN A 111 8.42 20.31 -6.03
CA GLN A 111 8.57 21.58 -6.72
C GLN A 111 8.34 22.74 -5.75
N PRO A 112 9.34 23.57 -5.48
CA PRO A 112 9.16 24.77 -4.67
C PRO A 112 8.05 25.67 -5.23
N GLN A 113 7.13 26.10 -4.38
CA GLN A 113 6.05 27.07 -4.70
C GLN A 113 6.27 28.42 -4.02
N GLY A 114 7.48 28.65 -3.55
CA GLY A 114 7.89 29.83 -2.80
C GLY A 114 9.07 29.49 -1.90
N SER A 115 9.46 30.43 -1.04
CA SER A 115 10.59 30.19 -0.12
C SER A 115 10.25 29.27 1.07
N ARG A 116 8.96 29.05 1.35
CA ARG A 116 8.49 28.26 2.51
C ARG A 116 7.49 27.17 2.17
N SER A 117 7.20 26.93 0.90
CA SER A 117 6.25 25.89 0.48
C SER A 117 6.73 25.15 -0.76
N ALA A 118 6.32 23.90 -0.89
CA ALA A 118 6.56 23.07 -2.06
C ALA A 118 5.36 22.18 -2.39
N ALA A 119 5.14 21.94 -3.67
CA ALA A 119 4.21 20.93 -4.14
C ALA A 119 4.92 19.58 -4.22
N MET A 120 4.29 18.58 -3.64
CA MET A 120 4.76 17.19 -3.63
C MET A 120 3.89 16.34 -4.52
N ARG A 121 4.51 15.44 -5.26
CA ARG A 121 3.84 14.37 -6.01
C ARG A 121 4.56 13.07 -5.76
N CYS A 122 3.82 12.01 -5.50
CA CYS A 122 4.35 10.67 -5.36
C CYS A 122 3.41 9.67 -6.06
N GLU A 123 3.91 8.97 -7.05
CA GLU A 123 3.23 7.78 -7.56
C GLU A 123 3.29 6.69 -6.50
N ILE A 124 2.15 6.08 -6.18
CA ILE A 124 2.10 4.87 -5.35
C ILE A 124 1.55 3.70 -6.16
N LYS A 125 2.08 2.50 -5.91
CA LYS A 125 1.62 1.24 -6.50
C LYS A 125 1.07 0.35 -5.40
N LEU A 126 -0.21 0.01 -5.53
CA LEU A 126 -0.96 -0.77 -4.56
C LEU A 126 -1.11 -2.21 -5.04
N ASP A 127 -0.75 -3.16 -4.20
CA ASP A 127 -1.08 -4.57 -4.35
C ASP A 127 -2.11 -4.92 -3.26
N VAL A 128 -3.24 -5.50 -3.64
CA VAL A 128 -4.29 -5.89 -2.70
C VAL A 128 -4.62 -7.36 -2.91
N PHE A 129 -4.67 -8.09 -1.81
CA PHE A 129 -5.19 -9.44 -1.76
C PHE A 129 -6.36 -9.47 -0.78
N ALA A 130 -7.54 -9.83 -1.27
CA ALA A 130 -8.71 -9.98 -0.43
C ALA A 130 -9.32 -11.37 -0.58
N TRP A 131 -9.94 -11.88 0.49
CA TRP A 131 -10.55 -13.22 0.50
C TRP A 131 -11.71 -13.33 1.46
N GLN A 132 -12.63 -14.23 1.13
CA GLN A 132 -13.74 -14.62 1.98
C GLN A 132 -14.07 -16.09 1.73
N SER A 133 -14.30 -16.85 2.79
CA SER A 133 -14.84 -18.20 2.67
C SER A 133 -16.36 -18.15 2.47
N VAL A 134 -16.84 -18.83 1.44
CA VAL A 134 -18.25 -18.90 1.06
C VAL A 134 -18.71 -20.34 1.16
N GLN A 135 -19.83 -20.52 1.84
CA GLN A 135 -20.50 -21.81 1.94
C GLN A 135 -21.48 -21.98 0.78
N ASN A 136 -21.23 -22.97 -0.06
CA ASN A 136 -22.06 -23.28 -1.22
C ASN A 136 -22.77 -24.61 -0.97
N GLU A 137 -24.00 -24.73 -1.44
CA GLU A 137 -24.72 -25.98 -1.47
C GLU A 137 -24.55 -26.65 -2.83
N ILE A 138 -24.13 -27.90 -2.83
CA ILE A 138 -24.04 -28.73 -4.02
C ILE A 138 -25.01 -29.93 -3.89
N LEU A 139 -25.52 -30.38 -5.03
CA LEU A 139 -26.32 -31.58 -5.06
C LEU A 139 -25.42 -32.83 -4.96
N ASP A 140 -25.77 -33.76 -4.09
CA ASP A 140 -25.09 -35.04 -4.03
C ASP A 140 -25.51 -35.91 -5.27
N PRO A 141 -24.57 -36.19 -6.20
CA PRO A 141 -24.88 -36.93 -7.42
C PRO A 141 -25.33 -38.36 -7.16
N ASN A 142 -25.02 -38.92 -5.99
CA ASN A 142 -25.43 -40.27 -5.61
C ASN A 142 -26.87 -40.34 -5.07
N MET A 143 -27.51 -39.19 -4.90
CA MET A 143 -28.87 -39.08 -4.36
C MET A 143 -29.83 -38.37 -5.32
N LEU A 144 -29.62 -38.57 -6.61
CA LEU A 144 -30.56 -38.12 -7.64
C LEU A 144 -31.76 -39.06 -7.66
N GLU A 145 -32.94 -38.52 -7.93
CA GLU A 145 -34.18 -39.29 -8.10
C GLU A 145 -34.11 -40.12 -9.39
N ASP A 146 -34.77 -41.27 -9.38
CA ASP A 146 -34.85 -42.16 -10.54
C ASP A 146 -35.39 -41.41 -11.78
N GLY A 147 -34.68 -41.53 -12.88
CA GLY A 147 -35.03 -40.89 -14.14
C GLY A 147 -34.26 -39.62 -14.46
N LEU A 148 -33.34 -39.18 -13.60
CA LEU A 148 -32.44 -38.03 -13.88
C LEU A 148 -31.05 -38.53 -14.29
N GLU A 149 -30.58 -38.08 -15.44
CA GLU A 149 -29.16 -38.26 -15.85
C GLU A 149 -28.29 -37.14 -15.31
N ALA A 150 -27.22 -37.52 -14.60
CA ALA A 150 -26.24 -36.55 -14.09
C ALA A 150 -24.95 -36.61 -14.89
N ARG A 151 -24.47 -35.47 -15.33
CA ARG A 151 -23.09 -35.33 -15.81
C ARG A 151 -22.22 -34.85 -14.67
N VAL A 152 -21.37 -35.75 -14.15
CA VAL A 152 -20.45 -35.45 -13.04
C VAL A 152 -19.13 -34.93 -13.58
N GLN A 153 -18.66 -33.83 -13.02
CA GLN A 153 -17.35 -33.23 -13.31
C GLN A 153 -16.55 -33.10 -12.00
N THR A 154 -15.36 -33.70 -11.95
CA THR A 154 -14.46 -33.53 -10.81
C THR A 154 -13.59 -32.27 -11.02
N LYS A 155 -13.61 -31.35 -10.06
CA LYS A 155 -12.74 -30.16 -10.04
C LYS A 155 -11.90 -30.14 -8.77
N LYS A 156 -10.61 -29.82 -8.93
CA LYS A 156 -9.72 -29.59 -7.79
C LYS A 156 -9.97 -28.18 -7.26
N LEU A 157 -10.36 -28.06 -6.00
CA LEU A 157 -10.53 -26.78 -5.32
C LEU A 157 -9.33 -26.53 -4.40
N THR A 158 -8.82 -25.31 -4.41
CA THR A 158 -7.76 -24.87 -3.51
C THR A 158 -8.38 -23.92 -2.48
N ARG A 159 -8.08 -24.12 -1.20
CA ARG A 159 -8.52 -23.25 -0.11
C ARG A 159 -7.36 -22.43 0.43
N LEU A 160 -7.65 -21.17 0.80
CA LEU A 160 -6.72 -20.33 1.53
C LEU A 160 -6.71 -20.76 3.00
N ILE A 161 -5.56 -21.18 3.52
CA ILE A 161 -5.43 -21.58 4.92
C ILE A 161 -5.22 -20.35 5.82
N SER A 162 -4.34 -19.43 5.42
CA SER A 162 -4.10 -18.18 6.14
C SER A 162 -3.37 -17.16 5.28
N GLY A 163 -3.55 -15.87 5.61
CA GLY A 163 -2.76 -14.76 5.07
C GLY A 163 -2.23 -13.91 6.23
N ARG A 164 -0.94 -13.59 6.21
CA ARG A 164 -0.31 -12.73 7.22
C ARG A 164 0.67 -11.76 6.57
N SER A 165 0.77 -10.56 7.15
CA SER A 165 1.81 -9.58 6.85
C SER A 165 2.63 -9.34 8.11
N ALA A 166 3.95 -9.21 7.96
CA ALA A 166 4.83 -8.86 9.06
C ALA A 166 5.76 -7.72 8.65
N LYS A 167 6.02 -6.80 9.58
CA LYS A 167 7.05 -5.78 9.47
C LYS A 167 8.19 -6.15 10.42
N SER A 168 9.43 -5.99 9.96
CA SER A 168 10.62 -6.17 10.79
C SER A 168 11.48 -4.92 10.75
N PHE A 169 12.11 -4.60 11.87
CA PHE A 169 13.09 -3.54 11.95
C PHE A 169 14.49 -4.17 11.78
N VAL A 170 15.26 -3.59 10.87
CA VAL A 170 16.66 -3.97 10.67
C VAL A 170 17.54 -2.83 11.17
N ARG A 171 18.44 -3.13 12.11
CA ARG A 171 19.46 -2.19 12.59
C ARG A 171 20.80 -2.59 11.99
N SER A 172 21.46 -1.67 11.32
CA SER A 172 22.81 -1.88 10.80
C SER A 172 23.71 -0.70 11.17
N GLU A 173 25.00 -0.96 11.28
CA GLU A 173 26.02 0.07 11.47
C GLU A 173 26.61 0.43 10.10
N VAL A 174 26.60 1.71 9.78
CA VAL A 174 27.26 2.23 8.58
C VAL A 174 28.57 2.89 9.01
N ARG A 175 29.68 2.40 8.50
CA ARG A 175 31.00 3.03 8.72
C ARG A 175 31.25 4.07 7.65
N ILE A 176 31.45 5.31 8.08
CA ILE A 176 31.82 6.40 7.20
C ILE A 176 33.33 6.33 6.96
N SER A 177 33.77 6.44 5.71
CA SER A 177 35.16 6.46 5.34
C SER A 177 35.90 7.62 6.04
N GLN A 178 37.14 7.41 6.48
CA GLN A 178 37.95 8.42 7.17
C GLN A 178 38.19 9.69 6.33
N ASN A 179 38.01 9.61 5.03
CA ASN A 179 38.18 10.74 4.09
C ASN A 179 36.89 11.55 3.90
N MET A 180 35.79 11.18 4.55
CA MET A 180 34.54 11.95 4.53
C MET A 180 34.42 12.80 5.80
N PRO A 181 33.78 13.97 5.71
CA PRO A 181 33.52 14.79 6.90
C PRO A 181 32.70 13.97 7.91
N PRO A 182 32.88 14.22 9.22
CA PRO A 182 32.13 13.51 10.25
C PRO A 182 30.64 13.77 10.06
N ALA A 183 29.85 12.71 10.12
CA ALA A 183 28.40 12.81 10.06
C ALA A 183 27.89 13.53 11.30
N GLN A 184 27.35 14.72 11.11
CA GLN A 184 26.62 15.47 12.13
C GLN A 184 25.13 15.37 11.80
N ASN A 185 24.32 14.91 12.76
CA ASN A 185 22.85 14.85 12.62
C ASN A 185 22.32 13.96 11.48
N LEU A 186 22.85 12.75 11.31
CA LEU A 186 22.22 11.77 10.41
C LEU A 186 20.90 11.31 10.99
N SER A 187 19.80 11.70 10.34
CA SER A 187 18.50 11.05 10.53
C SER A 187 18.46 9.78 9.70
N LEU A 188 18.39 8.62 10.32
CA LEU A 188 18.19 7.34 9.63
C LEU A 188 16.74 7.25 9.21
N ILE A 189 16.50 7.29 7.91
CA ILE A 189 15.21 6.89 7.37
C ILE A 189 15.13 5.37 7.43
N HIS A 190 14.05 4.89 7.99
CA HIS A 190 13.75 3.48 7.98
C HIS A 190 13.42 3.06 6.54
N ILE A 191 14.27 2.22 5.98
CA ILE A 191 14.06 1.55 4.69
C ILE A 191 13.13 0.35 4.90
#